data_026621c9c9370a0e246dfab93aba6d46
#
_entry.id   026621c9c9370a0e246dfab93aba6d46
#
_cell.length_a   1.000
_cell.length_b   1.000
_cell.length_c   1.000
_cell.angle_alpha   90.00
_cell.angle_beta   90.00
_cell.angle_gamma   90.00
#
_symmetry.space_group_name_H-M   'P 1'
#
loop_
_entity.id
_entity.type
_entity.pdbx_description
1 polymer ?
#
loop_
_entity_poly.entity_id
_entity_poly.type
_entity_poly.pdbx_seq_one_letter_code
_entity_poly.pdbx_strand_id
1 'polypeptide(L)'
;MPLAALLLVLGAAVCHSAWNLLVKTDARRLEIQSGALVVGVVLCSPALLIHPLTEVSRSAWAAILLSGVFETAYVFALTAAYGAGDLSLVYPVARGTPPLLVVPLAVVLLGERPSAQGLAGIGLVVVGIYASHAGLVGGRPATRANGRALGLALLTGVFTAGYSLVNKLGVGLVPVPLYAFLVFGVDATLIHVVRWVRGGLTPPLGRDAPRGRTVAVGVLMMAAYLAVLAAMTMAPVSYVVAAREVSVVVTAALGALILHEPHSAERIAGAAVIFAGLVVIALAR
;
A
#
# COMPACT_ATOMS: atom_id res chain seq x y z
N MET A 1 1.69 -11.81 16.68
CA MET A 1 2.51 -11.68 15.45
C MET A 1 3.98 -11.73 15.80
N PRO A 2 4.88 -12.45 15.06
CA PRO A 2 6.32 -12.48 15.33
C PRO A 2 6.93 -11.07 15.34
N LEU A 3 7.88 -10.83 16.27
CA LEU A 3 8.54 -9.52 16.41
C LEU A 3 9.24 -9.08 15.11
N ALA A 4 9.88 -10.02 14.40
CA ALA A 4 10.54 -9.73 13.13
C ALA A 4 9.53 -9.21 12.08
N ALA A 5 8.36 -9.85 11.96
CA ALA A 5 7.31 -9.38 11.05
C ALA A 5 6.78 -8.00 11.45
N LEU A 6 6.61 -7.73 12.74
CA LEU A 6 6.21 -6.43 13.25
C LEU A 6 7.24 -5.34 12.88
N LEU A 7 8.53 -5.59 13.13
CA LEU A 7 9.60 -4.65 12.80
C LEU A 7 9.68 -4.37 11.29
N LEU A 8 9.49 -5.38 10.46
CA LEU A 8 9.43 -5.22 9.00
C LEU A 8 8.25 -4.34 8.57
N VAL A 9 7.06 -4.55 9.16
CA VAL A 9 5.88 -3.72 8.85
C VAL A 9 6.06 -2.28 9.33
N LEU A 10 6.65 -2.06 10.50
CA LEU A 10 6.97 -0.72 11.00
C LEU A 10 8.00 -0.01 10.11
N GLY A 11 9.07 -0.70 9.72
CA GLY A 11 10.05 -0.18 8.76
C GLY A 11 9.42 0.14 7.40
N ALA A 12 8.56 -0.74 6.90
CA ALA A 12 7.80 -0.50 5.69
C ALA A 12 6.91 0.74 5.80
N ALA A 13 6.25 0.95 6.94
CA ALA A 13 5.40 2.12 7.17
C ALA A 13 6.21 3.43 7.15
N VAL A 14 7.41 3.45 7.72
CA VAL A 14 8.32 4.62 7.68
C VAL A 14 8.76 4.88 6.24
N CYS A 15 9.26 3.87 5.53
CA CYS A 15 9.65 4.00 4.12
C CYS A 15 8.48 4.47 3.25
N HIS A 16 7.28 3.89 3.46
CA HIS A 16 6.06 4.26 2.75
C HIS A 16 5.67 5.71 2.99
N SER A 17 5.71 6.17 4.23
CA SER A 17 5.40 7.56 4.57
C SER A 17 6.45 8.53 4.02
N ALA A 18 7.72 8.16 4.06
CA ALA A 18 8.82 8.99 3.56
C ALA A 18 8.74 9.20 2.04
N TRP A 19 8.53 8.14 1.24
CA TRP A 19 8.41 8.32 -0.21
C TRP A 19 7.13 9.07 -0.59
N ASN A 20 6.03 8.85 0.13
CA ASN A 20 4.81 9.63 -0.09
C ASN A 20 5.02 11.13 0.13
N LEU A 21 5.77 11.49 1.19
CA LEU A 21 6.13 12.89 1.47
C LEU A 21 6.98 13.48 0.33
N LEU A 22 7.98 12.74 -0.16
CA LEU A 22 8.81 13.16 -1.29
C LEU A 22 7.99 13.39 -2.56
N VAL A 23 7.01 12.53 -2.84
CA VAL A 23 6.12 12.69 -3.99
C VAL A 23 5.13 13.85 -3.77
N LYS A 24 4.56 14.00 -2.57
CA LYS A 24 3.57 15.04 -2.25
C LYS A 24 4.14 16.45 -2.46
N THR A 25 5.42 16.65 -2.18
CA THR A 25 6.11 17.95 -2.23
C THR A 25 6.64 18.33 -3.63
N ASP A 26 6.33 17.55 -4.68
CA ASP A 26 6.75 17.85 -6.06
C ASP A 26 5.53 17.94 -7.00
N ALA A 27 5.59 18.84 -7.98
CA ALA A 27 4.53 18.99 -8.99
C ALA A 27 4.50 17.80 -9.97
N ARG A 28 5.63 17.12 -10.19
CA ARG A 28 5.81 16.03 -11.17
C ARG A 28 5.58 14.64 -10.56
N ARG A 29 4.54 14.51 -9.74
CA ARG A 29 4.25 13.29 -8.95
C ARG A 29 4.21 12.03 -9.80
N LEU A 30 3.53 12.10 -10.94
CA LEU A 30 3.33 10.93 -11.81
C LEU A 30 4.63 10.49 -12.49
N GLU A 31 5.50 11.44 -12.86
CA GLU A 31 6.80 11.15 -13.45
C GLU A 31 7.73 10.52 -12.43
N ILE A 32 7.77 11.07 -11.21
CA ILE A 32 8.56 10.52 -10.11
C ILE A 32 8.12 9.10 -9.80
N GLN A 33 6.82 8.85 -9.65
CA GLN A 33 6.29 7.52 -9.33
C GLN A 33 6.57 6.50 -10.44
N SER A 34 6.32 6.86 -11.70
CA SER A 34 6.60 5.94 -12.81
C SER A 34 8.09 5.62 -12.97
N GLY A 35 8.97 6.62 -12.78
CA GLY A 35 10.41 6.40 -12.75
C GLY A 35 10.87 5.58 -11.53
N ALA A 36 10.24 5.77 -10.39
CA ALA A 36 10.51 5.02 -9.17
C ALA A 36 10.23 3.51 -9.32
N LEU A 37 9.19 3.13 -10.06
CA LEU A 37 8.93 1.72 -10.38
C LEU A 37 10.08 1.10 -11.18
N VAL A 38 10.61 1.83 -12.17
CA VAL A 38 11.78 1.35 -12.94
C VAL A 38 13.01 1.20 -12.04
N VAL A 39 13.26 2.16 -11.13
CA VAL A 39 14.32 2.04 -10.14
C VAL A 39 14.14 0.80 -9.28
N GLY A 40 12.92 0.52 -8.82
CA GLY A 40 12.60 -0.67 -8.05
C GLY A 40 12.90 -1.97 -8.81
N VAL A 41 12.52 -2.04 -10.10
CA VAL A 41 12.85 -3.18 -10.97
C VAL A 41 14.36 -3.36 -11.08
N VAL A 42 15.11 -2.29 -11.33
CA VAL A 42 16.59 -2.35 -11.43
C VAL A 42 17.21 -2.82 -10.13
N LEU A 43 16.74 -2.34 -8.97
CA LEU A 43 17.26 -2.75 -7.66
C LEU A 43 17.07 -4.24 -7.36
N CYS A 44 15.97 -4.83 -7.82
CA CYS A 44 15.69 -6.24 -7.60
C CYS A 44 16.19 -7.16 -8.74
N SER A 45 16.69 -6.60 -9.85
CA SER A 45 17.18 -7.38 -10.99
C SER A 45 18.30 -8.39 -10.65
N PRO A 46 19.19 -8.16 -9.64
CA PRO A 46 20.17 -9.17 -9.24
C PRO A 46 19.54 -10.49 -8.77
N ALA A 47 18.26 -10.50 -8.38
CA ALA A 47 17.53 -11.73 -8.04
C ALA A 47 17.51 -12.73 -9.22
N LEU A 48 17.55 -12.25 -10.47
CA LEU A 48 17.63 -13.10 -11.68
C LEU A 48 18.95 -13.88 -11.80
N LEU A 49 20.03 -13.39 -11.21
CA LEU A 49 21.31 -14.06 -11.22
C LEU A 49 21.33 -15.28 -10.28
N ILE A 50 20.47 -15.26 -9.27
CA ILE A 50 20.39 -16.31 -8.24
C ILE A 50 19.25 -17.28 -8.55
N HIS A 51 18.14 -16.78 -9.12
CA HIS A 51 16.92 -17.53 -9.34
C HIS A 51 16.51 -17.46 -10.81
N PRO A 52 16.77 -18.49 -11.60
CA PRO A 52 16.45 -18.51 -13.02
C PRO A 52 14.93 -18.57 -13.24
N LEU A 53 14.45 -17.84 -14.26
CA LEU A 53 13.02 -17.78 -14.58
C LEU A 53 12.41 -19.13 -14.97
N THR A 54 13.25 -20.09 -15.38
CA THR A 54 12.84 -21.46 -15.74
C THR A 54 12.28 -22.23 -14.54
N GLU A 55 12.61 -21.83 -13.32
CA GLU A 55 12.14 -22.46 -12.10
C GLU A 55 10.80 -21.87 -11.61
N VAL A 56 10.32 -20.79 -12.25
CA VAL A 56 9.06 -20.14 -11.87
C VAL A 56 7.88 -20.98 -12.40
N SER A 57 7.12 -21.57 -11.47
CA SER A 57 5.97 -22.41 -11.79
C SER A 57 4.83 -21.62 -12.46
N ARG A 58 3.92 -22.33 -13.15
CA ARG A 58 2.73 -21.69 -13.76
C ARG A 58 1.87 -20.97 -12.72
N SER A 59 1.71 -21.52 -11.53
CA SER A 59 0.96 -20.90 -10.43
C SER A 59 1.65 -19.64 -9.93
N ALA A 60 2.98 -19.62 -9.88
CA ALA A 60 3.75 -18.43 -9.53
C ALA A 60 3.58 -17.32 -10.58
N TRP A 61 3.64 -17.66 -11.87
CA TRP A 61 3.36 -16.70 -12.95
C TRP A 61 1.95 -16.14 -12.87
N ALA A 62 0.94 -16.98 -12.60
CA ALA A 62 -0.42 -16.51 -12.40
C ALA A 62 -0.52 -15.52 -11.23
N ALA A 63 0.12 -15.81 -10.09
CA ALA A 63 0.16 -14.91 -8.94
C ALA A 63 0.87 -13.58 -9.27
N ILE A 64 2.01 -13.62 -9.96
CA ILE A 64 2.77 -12.42 -10.36
C ILE A 64 1.93 -11.52 -11.27
N LEU A 65 1.35 -12.10 -12.33
CA LEU A 65 0.54 -11.34 -13.29
C LEU A 65 -0.71 -10.77 -12.63
N LEU A 66 -1.41 -11.56 -11.83
CA LEU A 66 -2.62 -11.12 -11.15
C LEU A 66 -2.32 -10.03 -10.11
N SER A 67 -1.23 -10.14 -9.37
CA SER A 67 -0.80 -9.10 -8.44
C SER A 67 -0.47 -7.80 -9.15
N GLY A 68 0.35 -7.84 -10.20
CA GLY A 68 0.68 -6.65 -10.98
C GLY A 68 -0.55 -5.98 -11.62
N VAL A 69 -1.54 -6.77 -12.10
CA VAL A 69 -2.81 -6.23 -12.60
C VAL A 69 -3.60 -5.55 -11.48
N PHE A 70 -3.71 -6.17 -10.30
CA PHE A 70 -4.40 -5.56 -9.17
C PHE A 70 -3.69 -4.31 -8.64
N GLU A 71 -2.36 -4.30 -8.58
CA GLU A 71 -1.58 -3.13 -8.16
C GLU A 71 -1.75 -1.97 -9.14
N THR A 72 -1.66 -2.23 -10.44
CA THR A 72 -1.94 -1.24 -11.49
C THR A 72 -3.38 -0.72 -11.41
N ALA A 73 -4.35 -1.61 -11.26
CA ALA A 73 -5.77 -1.23 -11.13
C ALA A 73 -6.02 -0.38 -9.86
N TYR A 74 -5.36 -0.71 -8.74
CA TYR A 74 -5.36 0.09 -7.53
C TYR A 74 -4.88 1.53 -7.81
N VAL A 75 -3.75 1.71 -8.50
CA VAL A 75 -3.20 3.05 -8.80
C VAL A 75 -4.20 3.88 -9.60
N PHE A 76 -4.83 3.30 -10.62
CA PHE A 76 -5.82 4.01 -11.43
C PHE A 76 -7.11 4.29 -10.67
N ALA A 77 -7.62 3.34 -9.88
CA ALA A 77 -8.83 3.52 -9.08
C ALA A 77 -8.64 4.61 -8.02
N LEU A 78 -7.51 4.60 -7.31
CA LEU A 78 -7.17 5.62 -6.31
C LEU A 78 -7.04 7.01 -6.92
N THR A 79 -6.34 7.11 -8.05
CA THR A 79 -6.18 8.39 -8.77
C THR A 79 -7.54 8.93 -9.22
N ALA A 80 -8.40 8.07 -9.76
CA ALA A 80 -9.75 8.44 -10.17
C ALA A 80 -10.64 8.82 -8.98
N ALA A 81 -10.51 8.13 -7.83
CA ALA A 81 -11.24 8.43 -6.61
C ALA A 81 -10.89 9.83 -6.08
N TYR A 82 -9.60 10.17 -6.04
CA TYR A 82 -9.14 11.50 -5.63
C TYR A 82 -9.58 12.62 -6.59
N GLY A 83 -9.75 12.33 -7.87
CA GLY A 83 -10.31 13.28 -8.84
C GLY A 83 -11.83 13.41 -8.76
N ALA A 84 -12.53 12.47 -8.15
CA ALA A 84 -13.99 12.43 -8.12
C ALA A 84 -14.60 12.94 -6.80
N GLY A 85 -13.85 13.03 -5.70
CA GLY A 85 -14.38 13.42 -4.40
C GLY A 85 -13.34 13.88 -3.40
N ASP A 86 -13.84 14.34 -2.26
CA ASP A 86 -13.01 14.88 -1.18
C ASP A 86 -12.11 13.81 -0.57
N LEU A 87 -10.87 14.19 -0.27
CA LEU A 87 -9.87 13.33 0.37
C LEU A 87 -10.38 12.78 1.71
N SER A 88 -11.17 13.56 2.45
CA SER A 88 -11.78 13.18 3.72
C SER A 88 -12.75 11.99 3.63
N LEU A 89 -13.37 11.78 2.47
CA LEU A 89 -14.21 10.62 2.19
C LEU A 89 -13.41 9.48 1.57
N VAL A 90 -12.63 9.79 0.53
CA VAL A 90 -11.93 8.78 -0.28
C VAL A 90 -10.86 8.04 0.53
N TYR A 91 -10.06 8.78 1.31
CA TYR A 91 -8.92 8.19 2.00
C TYR A 91 -9.30 7.15 3.07
N PRO A 92 -10.21 7.44 4.03
CA PRO A 92 -10.58 6.45 5.03
C PRO A 92 -11.28 5.23 4.43
N VAL A 93 -12.09 5.42 3.39
CA VAL A 93 -12.75 4.29 2.71
C VAL A 93 -11.72 3.42 1.99
N ALA A 94 -10.82 4.01 1.19
CA ALA A 94 -9.80 3.27 0.46
C ALA A 94 -8.83 2.53 1.38
N ARG A 95 -8.54 3.08 2.57
CA ARG A 95 -7.62 2.50 3.55
C ARG A 95 -8.28 1.55 4.56
N GLY A 96 -9.53 1.82 4.95
CA GLY A 96 -10.27 0.97 5.88
C GLY A 96 -10.85 -0.29 5.24
N THR A 97 -11.15 -0.24 3.94
CA THR A 97 -11.72 -1.38 3.20
C THR A 97 -10.79 -2.61 3.12
N PRO A 98 -9.46 -2.47 2.83
CA PRO A 98 -8.58 -3.64 2.71
C PRO A 98 -8.56 -4.55 3.95
N PRO A 99 -8.35 -4.07 5.19
CA PRO A 99 -8.39 -4.94 6.35
C PRO A 99 -9.74 -5.66 6.53
N LEU A 100 -10.86 -4.97 6.21
CA LEU A 100 -12.21 -5.54 6.30
C LEU A 100 -12.44 -6.67 5.29
N LEU A 101 -11.86 -6.59 4.10
CA LEU A 101 -12.00 -7.61 3.05
C LEU A 101 -10.97 -8.72 3.20
N VAL A 102 -9.72 -8.40 3.55
CA VAL A 102 -8.65 -9.40 3.66
C VAL A 102 -8.95 -10.43 4.73
N VAL A 103 -9.49 -10.05 5.88
CA VAL A 103 -9.78 -10.99 6.97
C VAL A 103 -10.70 -12.13 6.54
N PRO A 104 -11.94 -11.90 6.09
CA PRO A 104 -12.82 -12.99 5.67
C PRO A 104 -12.26 -13.76 4.47
N LEU A 105 -11.64 -13.08 3.50
CA LEU A 105 -11.07 -13.73 2.34
C LEU A 105 -9.84 -14.59 2.69
N ALA A 106 -9.00 -14.16 3.63
CA ALA A 106 -7.87 -14.96 4.09
C ALA A 106 -8.31 -16.20 4.87
N VAL A 107 -9.40 -16.09 5.64
CA VAL A 107 -9.99 -17.25 6.32
C VAL A 107 -10.52 -18.27 5.29
N VAL A 108 -11.24 -17.81 4.27
CA VAL A 108 -11.88 -18.70 3.28
C VAL A 108 -10.88 -19.24 2.27
N LEU A 109 -9.98 -18.39 1.73
CA LEU A 109 -9.10 -18.74 0.61
C LEU A 109 -7.74 -19.29 1.06
N LEU A 110 -7.23 -18.83 2.21
CA LEU A 110 -5.90 -19.18 2.71
C LEU A 110 -5.95 -20.05 3.97
N GLY A 111 -7.15 -20.31 4.52
CA GLY A 111 -7.30 -21.09 5.74
C GLY A 111 -6.74 -20.38 6.98
N GLU A 112 -6.56 -19.08 6.96
CA GLU A 112 -6.10 -18.32 8.12
C GLU A 112 -7.10 -18.43 9.30
N ARG A 113 -6.57 -18.48 10.51
CA ARG A 113 -7.38 -18.54 11.74
C ARG A 113 -6.95 -17.42 12.70
N PRO A 114 -7.29 -16.16 12.41
CA PRO A 114 -6.94 -15.07 13.29
C PRO A 114 -7.61 -15.26 14.66
N SER A 115 -6.85 -15.04 15.75
CA SER A 115 -7.39 -15.14 17.10
C SER A 115 -8.40 -14.02 17.38
N ALA A 116 -9.29 -14.20 18.35
CA ALA A 116 -10.25 -13.17 18.77
C ALA A 116 -9.55 -11.85 19.16
N GLN A 117 -8.39 -11.96 19.82
CA GLN A 117 -7.54 -10.81 20.14
C GLN A 117 -7.01 -10.13 18.87
N GLY A 118 -6.56 -10.89 17.87
CA GLY A 118 -6.12 -10.35 16.59
C GLY A 118 -7.24 -9.64 15.85
N LEU A 119 -8.45 -10.21 15.83
CA LEU A 119 -9.64 -9.58 15.25
C LEU A 119 -10.02 -8.28 15.95
N ALA A 120 -9.95 -8.24 17.30
CA ALA A 120 -10.16 -7.01 18.06
C ALA A 120 -9.14 -5.93 17.71
N GLY A 121 -7.86 -6.30 17.56
CA GLY A 121 -6.82 -5.38 17.13
C GLY A 121 -7.04 -4.84 15.71
N ILE A 122 -7.45 -5.68 14.76
CA ILE A 122 -7.83 -5.26 13.40
C ILE A 122 -9.02 -4.30 13.45
N GLY A 123 -10.04 -4.61 14.25
CA GLY A 123 -11.20 -3.72 14.45
C GLY A 123 -10.79 -2.34 14.98
N LEU A 124 -9.88 -2.28 15.96
CA LEU A 124 -9.34 -1.02 16.46
C LEU A 124 -8.61 -0.23 15.36
N VAL A 125 -7.80 -0.89 14.54
CA VAL A 125 -7.12 -0.21 13.42
C VAL A 125 -8.14 0.42 12.47
N VAL A 126 -9.17 -0.32 12.08
CA VAL A 126 -10.24 0.19 11.20
C VAL A 126 -10.97 1.36 11.83
N VAL A 127 -11.40 1.23 13.09
CA VAL A 127 -12.04 2.33 13.84
C VAL A 127 -11.15 3.55 13.91
N GLY A 128 -9.85 3.38 14.18
CA GLY A 128 -8.88 4.47 14.24
C GLY A 128 -8.70 5.19 12.90
N ILE A 129 -8.73 4.46 11.77
CA ILE A 129 -8.67 5.06 10.42
C ILE A 129 -9.86 5.99 10.21
N TYR A 130 -11.08 5.53 10.49
CA TYR A 130 -12.29 6.35 10.34
C TYR A 130 -12.32 7.51 11.34
N ALA A 131 -11.94 7.27 12.61
CA ALA A 131 -11.89 8.30 13.65
C ALA A 131 -10.90 9.42 13.30
N SER A 132 -9.74 9.10 12.71
CA SER A 132 -8.73 10.10 12.31
C SER A 132 -9.21 11.09 11.24
N HIS A 133 -10.35 10.79 10.60
CA HIS A 133 -10.95 11.61 9.53
C HIS A 133 -12.36 12.13 9.89
N ALA A 134 -12.90 11.79 11.06
CA ALA A 134 -14.25 12.15 11.47
C ALA A 134 -14.47 13.69 11.53
N GLY A 135 -13.48 14.43 12.00
CA GLY A 135 -13.56 15.91 12.09
C GLY A 135 -13.57 16.60 10.71
N LEU A 136 -13.06 15.95 9.67
CA LEU A 136 -13.16 16.48 8.31
C LEU A 136 -14.58 16.34 7.73
N VAL A 137 -15.39 15.45 8.31
CA VAL A 137 -16.80 15.24 7.93
C VAL A 137 -17.75 16.17 8.69
N GLY A 138 -17.40 16.55 9.93
CA GLY A 138 -18.27 17.35 10.82
C GLY A 138 -18.33 18.86 10.56
N GLY A 139 -17.40 19.43 9.77
CA GLY A 139 -17.28 20.88 9.57
C GLY A 139 -17.81 21.42 8.25
N ARG A 140 -18.13 20.55 7.30
CA ARG A 140 -18.82 20.92 6.02
C ARG A 140 -19.91 19.91 5.77
N PRO A 141 -21.14 20.33 5.38
CA PRO A 141 -22.09 19.36 4.88
C PRO A 141 -21.37 18.61 3.76
N ALA A 142 -21.30 17.26 3.90
CA ALA A 142 -20.79 16.42 2.84
C ALA A 142 -21.54 16.84 1.56
N THR A 143 -20.87 17.64 0.73
CA THR A 143 -21.45 18.11 -0.52
C THR A 143 -21.74 16.84 -1.30
N ARG A 144 -23.01 16.45 -1.34
CA ARG A 144 -23.60 15.25 -1.93
C ARG A 144 -22.57 14.14 -2.04
N ALA A 145 -22.65 13.13 -1.14
CA ALA A 145 -21.80 11.95 -1.21
C ALA A 145 -21.78 11.51 -2.67
N ASN A 146 -20.69 11.83 -3.37
CA ASN A 146 -20.59 11.53 -4.78
C ASN A 146 -20.44 10.01 -4.86
N GLY A 147 -21.52 9.29 -5.16
CA GLY A 147 -21.55 7.85 -5.22
C GLY A 147 -20.42 7.28 -6.09
N ARG A 148 -19.98 8.06 -7.09
CA ARG A 148 -18.82 7.72 -7.93
C ARG A 148 -17.52 7.74 -7.12
N ALA A 149 -17.28 8.74 -6.28
CA ALA A 149 -16.07 8.80 -5.44
C ALA A 149 -16.02 7.67 -4.42
N LEU A 150 -17.17 7.39 -3.78
CA LEU A 150 -17.31 6.27 -2.84
C LEU A 150 -17.08 4.93 -3.54
N GLY A 151 -17.69 4.70 -4.71
CA GLY A 151 -17.49 3.48 -5.49
C GLY A 151 -16.04 3.26 -5.90
N LEU A 152 -15.35 4.31 -6.34
CA LEU A 152 -13.93 4.25 -6.71
C LEU A 152 -13.03 4.01 -5.49
N ALA A 153 -13.35 4.59 -4.33
CA ALA A 153 -12.62 4.35 -3.08
C ALA A 153 -12.78 2.90 -2.60
N LEU A 154 -14.01 2.35 -2.65
CA LEU A 154 -14.27 0.94 -2.35
C LEU A 154 -13.52 0.02 -3.32
N LEU A 155 -13.56 0.33 -4.62
CA LEU A 155 -12.85 -0.43 -5.65
C LEU A 155 -11.33 -0.42 -5.42
N THR A 156 -10.77 0.72 -4.98
CA THR A 156 -9.38 0.83 -4.55
C THR A 156 -9.08 -0.14 -3.41
N GLY A 157 -9.95 -0.22 -2.41
CA GLY A 157 -9.84 -1.16 -1.30
C GLY A 157 -9.93 -2.62 -1.74
N VAL A 158 -10.81 -2.94 -2.68
CA VAL A 158 -10.95 -4.28 -3.28
C VAL A 158 -9.65 -4.69 -3.99
N PHE A 159 -9.07 -3.83 -4.82
CA PHE A 159 -7.81 -4.12 -5.50
C PHE A 159 -6.66 -4.27 -4.50
N THR A 160 -6.63 -3.44 -3.45
CA THR A 160 -5.64 -3.58 -2.37
C THR A 160 -5.76 -4.92 -1.64
N ALA A 161 -6.97 -5.34 -1.33
CA ALA A 161 -7.21 -6.66 -0.73
C ALA A 161 -6.80 -7.79 -1.71
N GLY A 162 -7.14 -7.65 -2.98
CA GLY A 162 -6.81 -8.60 -4.04
C GLY A 162 -5.30 -8.83 -4.15
N TYR A 163 -4.51 -7.77 -4.40
CA TYR A 163 -3.07 -7.96 -4.51
C TYR A 163 -2.44 -8.44 -3.20
N SER A 164 -2.96 -8.05 -2.04
CA SER A 164 -2.42 -8.49 -0.76
C SER A 164 -2.57 -10.00 -0.55
N LEU A 165 -3.72 -10.55 -0.90
CA LEU A 165 -3.98 -11.99 -0.84
C LEU A 165 -3.13 -12.77 -1.86
N VAL A 166 -3.04 -12.25 -3.08
CA VAL A 166 -2.22 -12.83 -4.15
C VAL A 166 -0.74 -12.78 -3.79
N ASN A 167 -0.26 -11.67 -3.22
CA ASN A 167 1.11 -11.53 -2.73
C ASN A 167 1.43 -12.56 -1.64
N LYS A 168 0.49 -12.81 -0.71
CA LYS A 168 0.65 -13.85 0.32
C LYS A 168 0.86 -15.25 -0.30
N LEU A 169 0.12 -15.57 -1.35
CA LEU A 169 0.31 -16.82 -2.09
C LEU A 169 1.66 -16.81 -2.85
N GLY A 170 1.95 -15.72 -3.54
CA GLY A 170 3.13 -15.58 -4.40
C GLY A 170 4.45 -15.72 -3.65
N VAL A 171 4.58 -15.14 -2.45
CA VAL A 171 5.79 -15.27 -1.61
C VAL A 171 5.99 -16.67 -1.03
N GLY A 172 4.99 -17.54 -1.11
CA GLY A 172 5.12 -18.96 -0.82
C GLY A 172 5.60 -19.81 -2.00
N LEU A 173 5.61 -19.25 -3.21
CA LEU A 173 5.92 -19.95 -4.46
C LEU A 173 7.29 -19.57 -5.05
N VAL A 174 7.76 -18.36 -4.78
CA VAL A 174 9.05 -17.83 -5.28
C VAL A 174 9.72 -16.98 -4.20
N PRO A 175 11.05 -16.90 -4.19
CA PRO A 175 11.78 -16.02 -3.26
C PRO A 175 11.32 -14.56 -3.36
N VAL A 176 11.21 -13.90 -2.21
CA VAL A 176 10.66 -12.54 -2.10
C VAL A 176 11.31 -11.53 -3.05
N PRO A 177 12.66 -11.48 -3.24
CA PRO A 177 13.26 -10.51 -4.17
C PRO A 177 12.90 -10.77 -5.63
N LEU A 178 12.80 -12.05 -6.05
CA LEU A 178 12.38 -12.41 -7.40
C LEU A 178 10.91 -12.08 -7.62
N TYR A 179 10.05 -12.39 -6.64
CA TYR A 179 8.62 -12.05 -6.70
C TYR A 179 8.43 -10.54 -6.86
N ALA A 180 9.11 -9.74 -6.02
CA ALA A 180 9.06 -8.28 -6.08
C ALA A 180 9.54 -7.74 -7.44
N PHE A 181 10.66 -8.26 -7.97
CA PHE A 181 11.17 -7.90 -9.29
C PHE A 181 10.11 -8.11 -10.38
N LEU A 182 9.48 -9.30 -10.39
CA LEU A 182 8.53 -9.67 -11.44
C LEU A 182 7.22 -8.88 -11.32
N VAL A 183 6.67 -8.71 -10.11
CA VAL A 183 5.44 -7.92 -9.90
C VAL A 183 5.65 -6.46 -10.26
N PHE A 184 6.75 -5.83 -9.80
CA PHE A 184 7.09 -4.45 -10.19
C PHE A 184 7.36 -4.31 -11.69
N GLY A 185 7.93 -5.34 -12.32
CA GLY A 185 8.11 -5.41 -13.77
C GLY A 185 6.77 -5.37 -14.52
N VAL A 186 5.80 -6.14 -14.06
CA VAL A 186 4.42 -6.13 -14.62
C VAL A 186 3.76 -4.78 -14.39
N ASP A 187 3.80 -4.25 -13.16
CA ASP A 187 3.18 -2.96 -12.82
C ASP A 187 3.81 -1.80 -13.62
N ALA A 188 5.14 -1.73 -13.66
CA ALA A 188 5.85 -0.74 -14.47
C ALA A 188 5.45 -0.83 -15.95
N THR A 189 5.40 -2.05 -16.50
CA THR A 189 5.03 -2.27 -17.90
C THR A 189 3.61 -1.79 -18.17
N LEU A 190 2.64 -2.21 -17.36
CA LEU A 190 1.24 -1.84 -17.55
C LEU A 190 1.01 -0.33 -17.40
N ILE A 191 1.62 0.31 -16.41
CA ILE A 191 1.52 1.77 -16.22
C ILE A 191 2.11 2.51 -17.42
N HIS A 192 3.28 2.09 -17.92
CA HIS A 192 3.91 2.73 -19.09
C HIS A 192 3.11 2.50 -20.37
N VAL A 193 2.57 1.30 -20.58
CA VAL A 193 1.67 0.99 -21.73
C VAL A 193 0.42 1.88 -21.70
N VAL A 194 -0.24 1.98 -20.55
CA VAL A 194 -1.43 2.84 -20.43
C VAL A 194 -1.10 4.32 -20.67
N ARG A 195 0.03 4.79 -20.18
CA ARG A 195 0.51 6.17 -20.44
C ARG A 195 0.79 6.38 -21.92
N TRP A 196 1.43 5.43 -22.55
CA TRP A 196 1.70 5.48 -23.99
C TRP A 196 0.43 5.57 -24.83
N VAL A 197 -0.52 4.68 -24.60
CA VAL A 197 -1.81 4.67 -25.31
C VAL A 197 -2.57 5.99 -25.13
N ARG A 198 -2.43 6.65 -23.96
CA ARG A 198 -3.04 7.95 -23.68
C ARG A 198 -2.24 9.15 -24.22
N GLY A 199 -1.21 8.92 -25.02
CA GLY A 199 -0.39 9.98 -25.65
C GLY A 199 0.58 10.69 -24.70
N GLY A 200 0.87 10.12 -23.52
CA GLY A 200 1.69 10.72 -22.47
C GLY A 200 3.08 10.08 -22.31
N LEU A 201 3.76 9.67 -23.40
CA LEU A 201 5.14 9.17 -23.29
C LEU A 201 6.10 10.30 -22.91
N THR A 202 6.39 10.38 -21.62
CA THR A 202 7.67 10.92 -21.14
C THR A 202 8.58 9.74 -20.80
N PRO A 203 9.89 9.80 -21.11
CA PRO A 203 10.85 8.78 -20.67
C PRO A 203 10.69 8.53 -19.18
N PRO A 204 10.84 7.30 -18.67
CA PRO A 204 10.68 6.95 -17.26
C PRO A 204 11.55 7.80 -16.31
N LEU A 205 12.66 8.30 -16.83
CA LEU A 205 13.55 9.28 -16.20
C LEU A 205 13.57 10.51 -17.10
N GLY A 206 12.44 11.18 -17.30
CA GLY A 206 12.31 12.35 -18.15
C GLY A 206 13.42 13.37 -17.91
N ARG A 207 13.78 14.14 -18.95
CA ARG A 207 14.87 15.14 -18.86
C ARG A 207 14.69 16.10 -17.69
N ASP A 208 13.45 16.33 -17.27
CA ASP A 208 13.08 17.31 -16.23
C ASP A 208 12.76 16.67 -14.87
N ALA A 209 12.70 15.34 -14.77
CA ALA A 209 12.45 14.69 -13.48
C ALA A 209 13.68 14.82 -12.54
N PRO A 210 13.50 15.19 -11.27
CA PRO A 210 14.59 15.30 -10.32
C PRO A 210 15.14 13.89 -10.01
N ARG A 211 16.18 13.48 -10.77
CA ARG A 211 16.73 12.12 -10.75
C ARG A 211 17.00 11.60 -9.33
N GLY A 212 17.63 12.42 -8.48
CA GLY A 212 17.92 12.04 -7.10
C GLY A 212 16.66 11.73 -6.29
N ARG A 213 15.59 12.53 -6.47
CA ARG A 213 14.30 12.31 -5.80
C ARG A 213 13.60 11.04 -6.32
N THR A 214 13.62 10.83 -7.64
CA THR A 214 13.05 9.62 -8.27
C THR A 214 13.75 8.36 -7.78
N VAL A 215 15.08 8.37 -7.69
CA VAL A 215 15.85 7.26 -7.14
C VAL A 215 15.52 7.04 -5.67
N ALA A 216 15.50 8.09 -4.85
CA ALA A 216 15.14 7.97 -3.43
C ALA A 216 13.73 7.40 -3.23
N VAL A 217 12.76 7.85 -4.01
CA VAL A 217 11.39 7.32 -3.99
C VAL A 217 11.39 5.84 -4.39
N GLY A 218 12.10 5.45 -5.45
CA GLY A 218 12.17 4.06 -5.91
C GLY A 218 12.82 3.12 -4.89
N VAL A 219 13.91 3.56 -4.25
CA VAL A 219 14.55 2.80 -3.16
C VAL A 219 13.60 2.61 -1.98
N LEU A 220 12.93 3.68 -1.52
CA LEU A 220 12.01 3.62 -0.39
C LEU A 220 10.74 2.80 -0.72
N MET A 221 10.21 2.92 -1.93
CA MET A 221 9.07 2.11 -2.39
C MET A 221 9.43 0.62 -2.38
N MET A 222 10.58 0.27 -2.99
CA MET A 222 11.02 -1.12 -3.05
C MET A 222 11.35 -1.67 -1.67
N ALA A 223 12.03 -0.90 -0.81
CA ALA A 223 12.31 -1.30 0.57
C ALA A 223 11.02 -1.56 1.36
N ALA A 224 10.02 -0.67 1.24
CA ALA A 224 8.71 -0.86 1.86
C ALA A 224 8.01 -2.12 1.35
N TYR A 225 8.04 -2.35 0.04
CA TYR A 225 7.40 -3.50 -0.58
C TYR A 225 8.05 -4.82 -0.15
N LEU A 226 9.39 -4.92 -0.25
CA LEU A 226 10.14 -6.08 0.19
C LEU A 226 9.92 -6.40 1.68
N ALA A 227 9.89 -5.38 2.53
CA ALA A 227 9.64 -5.56 3.96
C ALA A 227 8.23 -6.13 4.23
N VAL A 228 7.20 -5.65 3.50
CA VAL A 228 5.84 -6.19 3.61
C VAL A 228 5.78 -7.62 3.10
N LEU A 229 6.35 -7.93 1.94
CA LEU A 229 6.40 -9.29 1.39
C LEU A 229 7.14 -10.25 2.34
N ALA A 230 8.26 -9.82 2.91
CA ALA A 230 8.98 -10.59 3.91
C ALA A 230 8.16 -10.81 5.20
N ALA A 231 7.42 -9.80 5.66
CA ALA A 231 6.50 -9.97 6.79
C ALA A 231 5.39 -11.00 6.48
N MET A 232 4.89 -11.02 5.25
CA MET A 232 3.88 -12.00 4.81
C MET A 232 4.40 -13.44 4.80
N THR A 233 5.71 -13.69 4.71
CA THR A 233 6.24 -15.04 4.87
C THR A 233 6.21 -15.53 6.32
N MET A 234 6.15 -14.61 7.29
CA MET A 234 6.29 -14.88 8.72
C MET A 234 4.98 -14.77 9.50
N ALA A 235 3.97 -14.08 8.95
CA ALA A 235 2.74 -13.75 9.65
C ALA A 235 1.50 -13.90 8.74
N PRO A 236 0.30 -14.09 9.31
CA PRO A 236 -0.96 -14.03 8.57
C PRO A 236 -1.12 -12.73 7.80
N VAL A 237 -1.63 -12.80 6.55
CA VAL A 237 -1.84 -11.59 5.73
C VAL A 237 -2.85 -10.65 6.36
N SER A 238 -3.86 -11.19 7.07
CA SER A 238 -4.84 -10.41 7.82
C SER A 238 -4.18 -9.46 8.84
N TYR A 239 -3.15 -9.92 9.55
CA TYR A 239 -2.41 -9.10 10.52
C TYR A 239 -1.45 -8.12 9.82
N VAL A 240 -0.76 -8.56 8.78
CA VAL A 240 0.20 -7.71 8.04
C VAL A 240 -0.52 -6.54 7.39
N VAL A 241 -1.66 -6.77 6.73
CA VAL A 241 -2.43 -5.72 6.05
C VAL A 241 -2.97 -4.70 7.05
N ALA A 242 -3.52 -5.15 8.19
CA ALA A 242 -4.00 -4.24 9.22
C ALA A 242 -2.85 -3.45 9.87
N ALA A 243 -1.73 -4.11 10.19
CA ALA A 243 -0.58 -3.46 10.81
C ALA A 243 0.09 -2.41 9.88
N ARG A 244 0.04 -2.60 8.55
CA ARG A 244 0.52 -1.61 7.57
C ARG A 244 -0.17 -0.25 7.72
N GLU A 245 -1.40 -0.21 8.21
CA GLU A 245 -2.15 1.04 8.36
C GLU A 245 -1.56 1.97 9.43
N VAL A 246 -0.57 1.52 10.21
CA VAL A 246 0.27 2.40 11.05
C VAL A 246 0.98 3.48 10.23
N SER A 247 1.15 3.27 8.91
CA SER A 247 1.66 4.30 7.99
C SER A 247 0.81 5.57 7.99
N VAL A 248 -0.48 5.48 8.30
CA VAL A 248 -1.37 6.65 8.48
C VAL A 248 -0.88 7.51 9.64
N VAL A 249 -0.50 6.87 10.77
CA VAL A 249 0.04 7.55 11.95
C VAL A 249 1.38 8.21 11.64
N VAL A 250 2.29 7.47 11.00
CA VAL A 250 3.62 7.97 10.62
C VAL A 250 3.48 9.14 9.63
N THR A 251 2.62 9.02 8.63
CA THR A 251 2.38 10.10 7.64
C THR A 251 1.79 11.34 8.30
N ALA A 252 0.85 11.18 9.24
CA ALA A 252 0.29 12.29 10.00
C ALA A 252 1.37 12.98 10.85
N ALA A 253 2.22 12.22 11.54
CA ALA A 253 3.33 12.75 12.31
C ALA A 253 4.36 13.51 11.44
N LEU A 254 4.74 12.95 10.29
CA LEU A 254 5.65 13.62 9.35
C LEU A 254 5.03 14.88 8.75
N GLY A 255 3.74 14.86 8.41
CA GLY A 255 3.00 16.02 7.92
C GLY A 255 3.03 17.17 8.94
N ALA A 256 2.88 16.82 10.18
CA ALA A 256 2.95 17.75 11.31
C ALA A 256 4.33 18.33 11.54
N LEU A 257 5.32 17.47 11.66
CA LEU A 257 6.67 17.87 12.04
C LEU A 257 7.41 18.58 10.89
N ILE A 258 7.16 18.17 9.65
CA ILE A 258 7.89 18.66 8.47
C ILE A 258 7.11 19.73 7.71
N LEU A 259 5.80 19.52 7.52
CA LEU A 259 4.96 20.44 6.75
C LEU A 259 4.23 21.46 7.63
N HIS A 260 4.38 21.36 8.97
CA HIS A 260 3.70 22.21 9.96
C HIS A 260 2.19 22.24 9.75
N GLU A 261 1.59 21.13 9.29
CA GLU A 261 0.14 21.01 9.12
C GLU A 261 -0.55 21.03 10.49
N PRO A 262 -1.65 21.79 10.66
CA PRO A 262 -2.36 21.85 11.92
C PRO A 262 -2.91 20.46 12.31
N HIS A 263 -2.76 20.09 13.58
CA HIS A 263 -3.30 18.86 14.14
C HIS A 263 -4.73 19.08 14.59
N SER A 264 -5.63 18.25 14.11
CA SER A 264 -6.94 18.14 14.75
C SER A 264 -6.88 17.10 15.87
N ALA A 265 -7.67 17.30 16.92
CA ALA A 265 -7.77 16.35 18.03
C ALA A 265 -8.19 14.95 17.52
N GLU A 266 -9.03 14.90 16.49
CA GLU A 266 -9.50 13.67 15.86
C GLU A 266 -8.37 12.89 15.19
N ARG A 267 -7.43 13.57 14.52
CA ARG A 267 -6.25 12.92 13.93
C ARG A 267 -5.37 12.27 14.99
N ILE A 268 -5.16 12.95 16.11
CA ILE A 268 -4.38 12.43 17.24
C ILE A 268 -5.09 11.25 17.87
N ALA A 269 -6.41 11.38 18.15
CA ALA A 269 -7.21 10.31 18.73
C ALA A 269 -7.24 9.07 17.82
N GLY A 270 -7.50 9.26 16.52
CA GLY A 270 -7.48 8.17 15.54
C GLY A 270 -6.11 7.48 15.45
N ALA A 271 -5.02 8.25 15.46
CA ALA A 271 -3.66 7.72 15.48
C ALA A 271 -3.38 6.87 16.73
N ALA A 272 -3.83 7.33 17.90
CA ALA A 272 -3.71 6.57 19.14
C ALA A 272 -4.50 5.25 19.11
N VAL A 273 -5.70 5.25 18.52
CA VAL A 273 -6.51 4.03 18.36
C VAL A 273 -5.86 3.06 17.36
N ILE A 274 -5.31 3.54 16.24
CA ILE A 274 -4.55 2.70 15.29
C ILE A 274 -3.35 2.06 16.02
N PHE A 275 -2.61 2.85 16.79
CA PHE A 275 -1.45 2.35 17.52
C PHE A 275 -1.85 1.30 18.58
N ALA A 276 -2.94 1.52 19.32
CA ALA A 276 -3.48 0.54 20.26
C ALA A 276 -3.87 -0.77 19.54
N GLY A 277 -4.53 -0.67 18.38
CA GLY A 277 -4.85 -1.83 17.55
C GLY A 277 -3.62 -2.61 17.11
N LEU A 278 -2.54 -1.90 16.72
CA LEU A 278 -1.26 -2.53 16.37
C LEU A 278 -0.65 -3.29 17.55
N VAL A 279 -0.65 -2.71 18.75
CA VAL A 279 -0.17 -3.37 19.97
C VAL A 279 -0.98 -4.65 20.24
N VAL A 280 -2.30 -4.59 20.10
CA VAL A 280 -3.18 -5.77 20.29
C VAL A 280 -2.86 -6.85 19.25
N ILE A 281 -2.66 -6.52 17.96
CA ILE A 281 -2.23 -7.45 16.91
C ILE A 281 -0.85 -8.05 17.22
N ALA A 282 0.08 -7.23 17.70
CA ALA A 282 1.43 -7.69 18.05
C ALA A 282 1.42 -8.73 19.17
N LEU A 283 0.54 -8.56 20.15
CA LEU A 283 0.36 -9.47 21.29
C LEU A 283 -0.54 -10.68 20.97
N ALA A 284 -1.24 -10.68 19.84
CA ALA A 284 -2.10 -11.78 19.42
C ALA A 284 -1.29 -13.05 19.15
N ARG A 285 -1.69 -14.16 19.82
CA ARG A 285 -1.12 -15.49 19.68
C ARG A 285 -1.98 -16.37 18.78
#